data_f21a7ff79da03de4b3781476074656cc
#
_entry.id   f21a7ff79da03de4b3781476074656cc
#
_cell.length_a   1.000
_cell.length_b   1.000
_cell.length_c   1.000
_cell.angle_alpha   90.00
_cell.angle_beta   90.00
_cell.angle_gamma   90.00
#
_symmetry.space_group_name_H-M   'P 1'
#
loop_
_entity.id
_entity.type
_entity.pdbx_description
1 polymer ?
#
loop_
_entity_poly.entity_id
_entity_poly.type
_entity_poly.pdbx_seq_one_letter_code
_entity_poly.pdbx_strand_id
1 'polypeptide(L)'
;MNIQNRGLANAIRFLSIDAVEKANSGHPGMPMGMADVATILFKYYLKFNPNSPGWINRDRFVLSAGHGSMLLYSLLYLTGYKSISLNDIKKFRQLNSICAGHPEYKPNSGIETTTGPLGQGIANAVGFAIAEEILKKKLGKKIINHKTYVLAGDGCLMEGISHEALSLAGHLKLKNLILLFDNNSISIDGPTNLAVSDNFKKRFNSYGWNYIEIDGHNEKQIYNALKKAQKSKVPSAISCKTTIGYGSPNKSGKASVHGSPLGKDEVSLVRKKLKWNYKPFEIPKKIMDEWKKIGKKASQKSENKKIKKNDSKIVSKIIKQEKHIYLKSMEAMATRKSSQKILNSLTKKIPELIGGSADLAGSNNT
;
A
#
# COMPACT_ATOMS: atom_id res chain seq x y z
N MET A 1 18.93 13.94 -4.13
CA MET A 1 18.81 12.69 -4.93
C MET A 1 19.84 12.72 -6.05
N ASN A 2 20.53 11.60 -6.31
CA ASN A 2 21.45 11.55 -7.44
C ASN A 2 20.68 11.62 -8.77
N ILE A 3 21.36 11.97 -9.89
CA ILE A 3 20.72 12.19 -11.19
C ILE A 3 19.92 10.95 -11.65
N GLN A 4 20.45 9.75 -11.43
CA GLN A 4 19.81 8.50 -11.83
C GLN A 4 18.50 8.24 -11.05
N ASN A 5 18.51 8.34 -9.73
CA ASN A 5 17.33 8.12 -8.91
C ASN A 5 16.27 9.19 -9.12
N ARG A 6 16.70 10.44 -9.41
CA ARG A 6 15.76 11.52 -9.80
C ARG A 6 15.01 11.18 -11.08
N GLY A 7 15.69 10.63 -12.07
CA GLY A 7 15.09 10.17 -13.33
C GLY A 7 14.06 9.06 -13.10
N LEU A 8 14.38 8.10 -12.23
CA LEU A 8 13.46 7.02 -11.84
C LEU A 8 12.20 7.57 -11.15
N ALA A 9 12.35 8.47 -10.19
CA ALA A 9 11.22 9.09 -9.50
C ALA A 9 10.37 9.96 -10.47
N ASN A 10 11.01 10.67 -11.40
CA ASN A 10 10.29 11.46 -12.39
C ASN A 10 9.46 10.58 -13.33
N ALA A 11 9.88 9.36 -13.66
CA ALA A 11 9.05 8.44 -14.42
C ALA A 11 7.72 8.13 -13.71
N ILE A 12 7.73 7.95 -12.38
CA ILE A 12 6.51 7.78 -11.58
C ILE A 12 5.66 9.04 -11.64
N ARG A 13 6.27 10.22 -11.43
CA ARG A 13 5.58 11.51 -11.44
C ARG A 13 4.86 11.74 -12.75
N PHE A 14 5.57 11.57 -13.87
CA PHE A 14 4.99 11.89 -15.19
C PHE A 14 3.97 10.85 -15.67
N LEU A 15 4.14 9.57 -15.37
CA LEU A 15 3.07 8.60 -15.62
C LEU A 15 1.80 8.94 -14.83
N SER A 16 1.94 9.40 -13.59
CA SER A 16 0.81 9.78 -12.74
C SER A 16 0.13 11.06 -13.25
N ILE A 17 0.91 12.08 -13.58
CA ILE A 17 0.41 13.34 -14.15
C ILE A 17 -0.32 13.06 -15.48
N ASP A 18 0.35 12.38 -16.41
CA ASP A 18 -0.18 12.15 -17.75
C ASP A 18 -1.47 11.31 -17.73
N ALA A 19 -1.58 10.35 -16.81
CA ALA A 19 -2.78 9.54 -16.65
C ALA A 19 -3.95 10.35 -16.09
N VAL A 20 -3.69 11.18 -15.06
CA VAL A 20 -4.69 12.04 -14.45
C VAL A 20 -5.17 13.12 -15.43
N GLU A 21 -4.25 13.76 -16.16
CA GLU A 21 -4.61 14.73 -17.20
C GLU A 21 -5.47 14.09 -18.30
N LYS A 22 -5.07 12.91 -18.79
CA LYS A 22 -5.84 12.19 -19.82
C LYS A 22 -7.23 11.80 -19.35
N ALA A 23 -7.35 11.35 -18.11
CA ALA A 23 -8.63 10.97 -17.50
C ALA A 23 -9.49 12.18 -17.11
N ASN A 24 -8.89 13.37 -17.11
CA ASN A 24 -9.46 14.62 -16.57
C ASN A 24 -10.03 14.42 -15.13
N SER A 25 -9.45 13.50 -14.39
CA SER A 25 -9.87 13.09 -13.03
C SER A 25 -8.78 12.30 -12.34
N GLY A 26 -8.57 12.53 -11.05
CA GLY A 26 -7.63 11.76 -10.22
C GLY A 26 -6.81 12.62 -9.29
N HIS A 27 -5.87 11.97 -8.60
CA HIS A 27 -5.11 12.56 -7.50
C HIS A 27 -3.61 12.52 -7.81
N PRO A 28 -3.05 13.55 -8.46
CA PRO A 28 -1.63 13.56 -8.84
C PRO A 28 -0.71 13.96 -7.69
N GLY A 29 -1.22 14.68 -6.68
CA GLY A 29 -0.42 15.36 -5.67
C GLY A 29 0.45 14.43 -4.83
N MET A 30 -0.14 13.39 -4.25
CA MET A 30 0.58 12.41 -3.44
C MET A 30 1.57 11.57 -4.29
N PRO A 31 1.22 11.02 -5.46
CA PRO A 31 2.18 10.37 -6.34
C PRO A 31 3.41 11.23 -6.67
N MET A 32 3.21 12.53 -6.89
CA MET A 32 4.32 13.46 -7.15
C MET A 32 5.21 13.65 -5.92
N GLY A 33 4.63 13.76 -4.73
CA GLY A 33 5.35 13.94 -3.47
C GLY A 33 6.14 12.69 -3.07
N MET A 34 5.50 11.53 -3.07
CA MET A 34 6.06 10.26 -2.58
C MET A 34 6.91 9.49 -3.60
N ALA A 35 7.07 9.99 -4.82
CA ALA A 35 7.85 9.30 -5.86
C ALA A 35 9.30 8.99 -5.43
N ASP A 36 9.96 9.88 -4.68
CA ASP A 36 11.33 9.68 -4.22
C ASP A 36 11.40 8.54 -3.19
N VAL A 37 10.52 8.53 -2.20
CA VAL A 37 10.41 7.49 -1.18
C VAL A 37 10.11 6.14 -1.81
N ALA A 38 9.13 6.07 -2.71
CA ALA A 38 8.76 4.85 -3.41
C ALA A 38 9.91 4.31 -4.29
N THR A 39 10.65 5.20 -4.97
CA THR A 39 11.82 4.80 -5.77
C THR A 39 12.88 4.12 -4.92
N ILE A 40 13.25 4.71 -3.77
CA ILE A 40 14.26 4.15 -2.89
C ILE A 40 13.80 2.84 -2.25
N LEU A 41 12.53 2.75 -1.85
CA LEU A 41 11.94 1.52 -1.33
C LEU A 41 12.05 0.37 -2.35
N PHE A 42 11.53 0.57 -3.56
CA PHE A 42 11.49 -0.49 -4.59
C PHE A 42 12.89 -0.86 -5.10
N LYS A 43 13.79 0.11 -5.21
CA LYS A 43 15.14 -0.12 -5.71
C LYS A 43 16.02 -0.90 -4.74
N TYR A 44 15.92 -0.63 -3.44
CA TYR A 44 16.91 -1.12 -2.48
C TYR A 44 16.37 -2.07 -1.42
N TYR A 45 15.08 -2.01 -1.10
CA TYR A 45 14.55 -2.67 0.08
C TYR A 45 13.44 -3.66 -0.18
N LEU A 46 12.46 -3.33 -1.03
CA LEU A 46 11.29 -4.17 -1.26
C LEU A 46 11.68 -5.49 -1.90
N LYS A 47 11.24 -6.57 -1.29
CA LYS A 47 11.43 -7.93 -1.79
C LYS A 47 10.19 -8.37 -2.54
N PHE A 48 10.25 -8.42 -3.87
CA PHE A 48 9.12 -8.72 -4.74
C PHE A 48 9.56 -9.54 -5.96
N ASN A 49 8.60 -10.09 -6.70
CA ASN A 49 8.87 -10.79 -7.96
C ASN A 49 7.77 -10.52 -8.98
N PRO A 50 8.01 -9.65 -9.98
CA PRO A 50 7.03 -9.37 -11.04
C PRO A 50 6.61 -10.59 -11.85
N ASN A 51 7.50 -11.60 -11.99
CA ASN A 51 7.23 -12.84 -12.71
C ASN A 51 6.48 -13.89 -11.87
N SER A 52 6.46 -13.73 -10.54
CA SER A 52 5.73 -14.57 -9.60
C SER A 52 5.05 -13.72 -8.52
N PRO A 53 4.04 -12.91 -8.89
CA PRO A 53 3.39 -12.00 -7.96
C PRO A 53 2.70 -12.70 -6.79
N GLY A 54 2.39 -13.99 -6.93
CA GLY A 54 1.84 -14.83 -5.87
C GLY A 54 2.87 -15.46 -4.93
N TRP A 55 4.18 -15.15 -5.08
CA TRP A 55 5.21 -15.67 -4.20
C TRP A 55 4.91 -15.35 -2.73
N ILE A 56 4.82 -16.40 -1.89
CA ILE A 56 4.29 -16.24 -0.54
C ILE A 56 5.18 -15.37 0.35
N ASN A 57 6.50 -15.46 0.20
CA ASN A 57 7.45 -14.71 1.02
C ASN A 57 7.88 -13.35 0.40
N ARG A 58 7.10 -12.83 -0.56
CA ARG A 58 7.29 -11.46 -1.03
C ARG A 58 6.90 -10.47 0.05
N ASP A 59 7.54 -9.32 0.08
CA ASP A 59 7.05 -8.21 0.89
C ASP A 59 5.68 -7.72 0.36
N ARG A 60 4.86 -7.17 1.24
CA ARG A 60 3.58 -6.56 0.92
C ARG A 60 3.76 -5.06 0.81
N PHE A 61 3.33 -4.47 -0.29
CA PHE A 61 3.23 -3.03 -0.42
C PHE A 61 1.77 -2.62 -0.51
N VAL A 62 1.28 -1.96 0.53
CA VAL A 62 -0.11 -1.52 0.66
C VAL A 62 -0.17 -0.01 0.48
N LEU A 63 -0.94 0.44 -0.48
CA LEU A 63 -1.23 1.86 -0.67
C LEU A 63 -2.52 2.21 0.08
N SER A 64 -2.42 2.60 1.36
CA SER A 64 -3.57 3.02 2.17
C SER A 64 -4.15 4.36 1.70
N ALA A 65 -3.31 5.28 1.25
CA ALA A 65 -3.73 6.48 0.52
C ALA A 65 -4.18 6.11 -0.90
N GLY A 66 -5.24 5.29 -1.01
CA GLY A 66 -5.68 4.65 -2.25
C GLY A 66 -6.06 5.62 -3.38
N HIS A 67 -6.44 6.85 -3.05
CA HIS A 67 -6.69 7.90 -4.02
C HIS A 67 -5.46 8.21 -4.90
N GLY A 68 -4.24 8.05 -4.38
CA GLY A 68 -2.99 8.17 -5.15
C GLY A 68 -2.62 6.91 -5.94
N SER A 69 -3.60 6.15 -6.41
CA SER A 69 -3.46 4.84 -7.06
C SER A 69 -2.43 4.81 -8.20
N MET A 70 -2.26 5.92 -8.90
CA MET A 70 -1.27 6.03 -9.98
C MET A 70 0.18 5.83 -9.52
N LEU A 71 0.51 6.10 -8.24
CA LEU A 71 1.81 5.73 -7.68
C LEU A 71 2.05 4.22 -7.80
N LEU A 72 1.08 3.42 -7.35
CA LEU A 72 1.16 1.96 -7.38
C LEU A 72 1.18 1.43 -8.81
N TYR A 73 0.28 1.91 -9.68
CA TYR A 73 0.21 1.46 -11.07
C TYR A 73 1.49 1.77 -11.85
N SER A 74 2.06 2.96 -11.65
CA SER A 74 3.35 3.34 -12.24
C SER A 74 4.47 2.41 -11.78
N LEU A 75 4.55 2.09 -10.48
CA LEU A 75 5.55 1.17 -9.93
C LEU A 75 5.41 -0.24 -10.50
N LEU A 76 4.19 -0.77 -10.57
CA LEU A 76 3.93 -2.10 -11.13
C LEU A 76 4.33 -2.19 -12.61
N TYR A 77 3.94 -1.20 -13.42
CA TYR A 77 4.34 -1.11 -14.82
C TYR A 77 5.86 -1.02 -14.99
N LEU A 78 6.50 -0.06 -14.30
CA LEU A 78 7.92 0.21 -14.45
C LEU A 78 8.79 -0.98 -14.01
N THR A 79 8.38 -1.70 -12.96
CA THR A 79 9.11 -2.88 -12.46
C THR A 79 8.81 -4.17 -13.21
N GLY A 80 7.89 -4.14 -14.19
CA GLY A 80 7.65 -5.23 -15.12
C GLY A 80 6.60 -6.26 -14.68
N TYR A 81 5.65 -5.89 -13.83
CA TYR A 81 4.47 -6.73 -13.60
C TYR A 81 3.63 -6.80 -14.88
N LYS A 82 3.29 -8.03 -15.31
CA LYS A 82 2.51 -8.26 -16.53
C LYS A 82 1.05 -7.83 -16.44
N SER A 83 0.56 -7.59 -15.24
CA SER A 83 -0.82 -7.19 -14.95
C SER A 83 -1.16 -5.78 -15.40
N ILE A 84 -0.16 -4.89 -15.52
CA ILE A 84 -0.36 -3.48 -15.88
C ILE A 84 0.56 -3.11 -17.04
N SER A 85 -0.04 -2.79 -18.17
CA SER A 85 0.63 -2.28 -19.36
C SER A 85 0.54 -0.75 -19.44
N LEU A 86 1.30 -0.14 -20.34
CA LEU A 86 1.17 1.28 -20.63
C LEU A 86 -0.24 1.64 -21.14
N ASN A 87 -0.89 0.72 -21.86
CA ASN A 87 -2.24 0.92 -22.33
C ASN A 87 -3.26 0.95 -21.18
N ASP A 88 -3.05 0.13 -20.15
CA ASP A 88 -3.88 0.17 -18.93
C ASP A 88 -3.71 1.48 -18.19
N ILE A 89 -2.49 2.00 -18.07
CA ILE A 89 -2.23 3.34 -17.50
C ILE A 89 -2.94 4.43 -18.32
N LYS A 90 -2.89 4.36 -19.66
CA LYS A 90 -3.61 5.28 -20.54
C LYS A 90 -5.14 5.20 -20.41
N LYS A 91 -5.66 4.10 -19.85
CA LYS A 91 -7.08 3.88 -19.53
C LYS A 91 -7.39 4.08 -18.04
N PHE A 92 -6.57 4.85 -17.33
CA PHE A 92 -6.82 5.17 -15.93
C PHE A 92 -8.23 5.73 -15.71
N ARG A 93 -8.96 5.22 -14.71
CA ARG A 93 -10.35 5.58 -14.35
C ARG A 93 -11.40 5.31 -15.44
N GLN A 94 -11.06 4.53 -16.47
CA GLN A 94 -12.06 4.09 -17.44
C GLN A 94 -12.76 2.81 -16.97
N LEU A 95 -14.00 2.63 -17.36
CA LEU A 95 -14.78 1.44 -17.01
C LEU A 95 -14.03 0.15 -17.42
N ASN A 96 -14.03 -0.84 -16.53
CA ASN A 96 -13.32 -2.11 -16.68
C ASN A 96 -11.78 -2.02 -16.79
N SER A 97 -11.19 -0.87 -16.54
CA SER A 97 -9.73 -0.76 -16.46
C SER A 97 -9.20 -1.34 -15.14
N ILE A 98 -8.09 -2.08 -15.20
CA ILE A 98 -7.36 -2.50 -14.00
C ILE A 98 -6.76 -1.29 -13.25
N CYS A 99 -6.52 -0.18 -13.94
CA CYS A 99 -6.09 1.08 -13.37
C CYS A 99 -7.31 1.91 -12.93
N ALA A 100 -8.09 1.38 -11.99
CA ALA A 100 -9.22 2.05 -11.38
C ALA A 100 -8.78 3.30 -10.58
N GLY A 101 -9.74 4.16 -10.21
CA GLY A 101 -9.47 5.36 -9.41
C GLY A 101 -8.81 5.08 -8.06
N HIS A 102 -9.11 3.92 -7.49
CA HIS A 102 -8.52 3.38 -6.27
C HIS A 102 -8.07 1.94 -6.54
N PRO A 103 -7.02 1.43 -5.89
CA PRO A 103 -6.57 0.06 -6.12
C PRO A 103 -7.65 -0.97 -5.79
N GLU A 104 -7.89 -1.89 -6.71
CA GLU A 104 -8.79 -3.03 -6.50
C GLU A 104 -7.96 -4.32 -6.50
N TYR A 105 -8.15 -5.14 -5.46
CA TYR A 105 -7.44 -6.41 -5.33
C TYR A 105 -7.76 -7.32 -6.52
N LYS A 106 -6.71 -7.80 -7.15
CA LYS A 106 -6.80 -8.85 -8.18
C LYS A 106 -5.68 -9.86 -7.94
N PRO A 107 -5.98 -11.16 -7.85
CA PRO A 107 -4.96 -12.18 -7.64
C PRO A 107 -3.81 -12.07 -8.65
N ASN A 108 -2.58 -12.14 -8.15
CA ASN A 108 -1.35 -12.08 -8.97
C ASN A 108 -1.14 -10.79 -9.76
N SER A 109 -1.81 -9.71 -9.41
CA SER A 109 -1.62 -8.41 -10.09
C SER A 109 -0.48 -7.56 -9.50
N GLY A 110 -0.07 -7.84 -8.27
CA GLY A 110 0.80 -6.97 -7.47
C GLY A 110 0.02 -5.96 -6.62
N ILE A 111 -1.31 -5.90 -6.77
CA ILE A 111 -2.20 -5.12 -5.89
C ILE A 111 -2.59 -6.01 -4.72
N GLU A 112 -2.11 -5.70 -3.52
CA GLU A 112 -2.22 -6.57 -2.35
C GLU A 112 -3.60 -6.55 -1.70
N THR A 113 -4.31 -5.42 -1.77
CA THR A 113 -5.65 -5.25 -1.20
C THR A 113 -6.38 -4.09 -1.87
N THR A 114 -7.71 -4.12 -1.80
CA THR A 114 -8.56 -3.00 -2.23
C THR A 114 -8.47 -1.89 -1.19
N THR A 115 -8.22 -0.67 -1.64
CA THR A 115 -8.18 0.53 -0.81
C THR A 115 -8.99 1.64 -1.46
N GLY A 116 -9.20 2.73 -0.75
CA GLY A 116 -10.02 3.87 -1.16
C GLY A 116 -10.57 4.54 0.08
N PRO A 117 -11.44 3.87 0.88
CA PRO A 117 -11.79 4.36 2.19
C PRO A 117 -10.54 4.51 3.06
N LEU A 118 -10.32 5.72 3.60
CA LEU A 118 -9.12 6.05 4.35
C LEU A 118 -8.99 5.17 5.61
N GLY A 119 -7.76 4.87 6.02
CA GLY A 119 -7.49 4.01 7.18
C GLY A 119 -7.57 2.51 6.92
N GLN A 120 -8.40 2.04 5.99
CA GLN A 120 -8.61 0.61 5.72
C GLN A 120 -7.30 -0.09 5.29
N GLY A 121 -6.48 0.54 4.46
CA GLY A 121 -5.19 -0.02 4.06
C GLY A 121 -4.23 -0.22 5.22
N ILE A 122 -4.22 0.68 6.21
CA ILE A 122 -3.43 0.53 7.45
C ILE A 122 -3.90 -0.72 8.21
N ALA A 123 -5.21 -0.87 8.42
CA ALA A 123 -5.77 -2.02 9.13
C ALA A 123 -5.47 -3.34 8.39
N ASN A 124 -5.60 -3.37 7.05
CA ASN A 124 -5.21 -4.52 6.24
C ASN A 124 -3.71 -4.84 6.39
N ALA A 125 -2.84 -3.83 6.42
CA ALA A 125 -1.39 -4.02 6.59
C ALA A 125 -1.06 -4.62 7.97
N VAL A 126 -1.77 -4.23 9.02
CA VAL A 126 -1.67 -4.86 10.35
C VAL A 126 -2.09 -6.34 10.26
N GLY A 127 -3.19 -6.65 9.59
CA GLY A 127 -3.62 -8.03 9.34
C GLY A 127 -2.58 -8.85 8.58
N PHE A 128 -1.94 -8.30 7.55
CA PHE A 128 -0.83 -8.98 6.84
C PHE A 128 0.38 -9.21 7.74
N ALA A 129 0.71 -8.29 8.64
CA ALA A 129 1.82 -8.46 9.58
C ALA A 129 1.51 -9.52 10.65
N ILE A 130 0.28 -9.61 11.13
CA ILE A 130 -0.20 -10.69 12.01
C ILE A 130 -0.09 -12.03 11.29
N ALA A 131 -0.58 -12.11 10.05
CA ALA A 131 -0.51 -13.33 9.24
C ALA A 131 0.96 -13.77 9.01
N GLU A 132 1.87 -12.84 8.79
CA GLU A 132 3.31 -13.13 8.66
C GLU A 132 3.86 -13.80 9.93
N GLU A 133 3.58 -13.24 11.11
CA GLU A 133 4.05 -13.81 12.38
C GLU A 133 3.48 -15.22 12.63
N ILE A 134 2.21 -15.46 12.31
CA ILE A 134 1.57 -16.79 12.43
C ILE A 134 2.20 -17.77 11.45
N LEU A 135 2.33 -17.40 10.18
CA LEU A 135 2.93 -18.26 9.17
C LEU A 135 4.41 -18.55 9.44
N LYS A 136 5.14 -17.57 9.96
CA LYS A 136 6.53 -17.73 10.37
C LYS A 136 6.67 -18.74 11.52
N LYS A 137 5.77 -18.74 12.50
CA LYS A 137 5.72 -19.74 13.57
C LYS A 137 5.39 -21.13 13.03
N LYS A 138 4.44 -21.24 12.09
CA LYS A 138 4.03 -22.53 11.48
C LYS A 138 5.09 -23.12 10.53
N LEU A 139 5.67 -22.30 9.66
CA LEU A 139 6.50 -22.75 8.53
C LEU A 139 8.01 -22.50 8.74
N GLY A 140 8.36 -21.73 9.74
CA GLY A 140 9.72 -21.38 10.07
C GLY A 140 10.22 -20.11 9.35
N LYS A 141 11.13 -19.40 10.02
CA LYS A 141 11.69 -18.11 9.55
C LYS A 141 12.46 -18.20 8.22
N LYS A 142 12.97 -19.39 7.86
CA LYS A 142 13.62 -19.60 6.56
C LYS A 142 12.64 -19.56 5.39
N ILE A 143 11.36 -19.85 5.63
CA ILE A 143 10.31 -19.90 4.62
C ILE A 143 9.52 -18.59 4.61
N ILE A 144 9.17 -18.05 5.77
CA ILE A 144 8.37 -16.82 5.93
C ILE A 144 9.17 -15.82 6.75
N ASN A 145 9.47 -14.69 6.11
CA ASN A 145 10.17 -13.57 6.72
C ASN A 145 10.02 -12.32 5.82
N HIS A 146 8.80 -12.06 5.39
CA HIS A 146 8.51 -10.87 4.59
C HIS A 146 8.13 -9.69 5.48
N LYS A 147 8.21 -8.51 4.91
CA LYS A 147 7.77 -7.28 5.54
C LYS A 147 6.48 -6.79 4.90
N THR A 148 5.75 -6.01 5.66
CA THR A 148 4.60 -5.25 5.15
C THR A 148 4.96 -3.77 5.22
N TYR A 149 4.96 -3.12 4.06
CA TYR A 149 5.10 -1.68 3.90
C TYR A 149 3.74 -1.09 3.60
N VAL A 150 3.32 -0.11 4.35
CA VAL A 150 2.07 0.61 4.08
C VAL A 150 2.35 2.09 3.90
N LEU A 151 1.85 2.66 2.79
CA LEU A 151 1.94 4.09 2.52
C LEU A 151 0.60 4.73 2.86
N ALA A 152 0.61 5.70 3.76
CA ALA A 152 -0.57 6.42 4.24
C ALA A 152 -0.31 7.93 4.25
N GLY A 153 -1.33 8.71 3.98
CA GLY A 153 -1.31 10.16 4.13
C GLY A 153 -1.92 10.62 5.45
N ASP A 154 -1.94 11.93 5.65
CA ASP A 154 -2.51 12.57 6.84
C ASP A 154 -3.95 12.10 7.12
N GLY A 155 -4.84 12.16 6.13
CA GLY A 155 -6.22 11.73 6.27
C GLY A 155 -6.37 10.26 6.69
N CYS A 156 -5.47 9.36 6.23
CA CYS A 156 -5.50 7.99 6.70
C CYS A 156 -5.23 7.86 8.20
N LEU A 157 -4.36 8.71 8.76
CA LEU A 157 -4.01 8.69 10.18
C LEU A 157 -5.04 9.37 11.08
N MET A 158 -5.98 10.11 10.50
CA MET A 158 -7.10 10.74 11.21
C MET A 158 -8.25 9.75 11.47
N GLU A 159 -8.37 8.68 10.68
CA GLU A 159 -9.44 7.69 10.80
C GLU A 159 -9.35 6.88 12.10
N GLY A 160 -10.50 6.63 12.74
CA GLY A 160 -10.59 5.86 13.99
C GLY A 160 -9.98 4.48 13.90
N ILE A 161 -10.25 3.74 12.79
CA ILE A 161 -9.66 2.41 12.54
C ILE A 161 -8.13 2.43 12.53
N SER A 162 -7.51 3.54 12.12
CA SER A 162 -6.06 3.67 12.13
C SER A 162 -5.51 3.73 13.55
N HIS A 163 -6.18 4.44 14.47
CA HIS A 163 -5.78 4.49 15.88
C HIS A 163 -5.83 3.10 16.51
N GLU A 164 -6.93 2.37 16.32
CA GLU A 164 -7.09 1.01 16.84
C GLU A 164 -6.06 0.04 16.27
N ALA A 165 -5.91 0.00 14.94
CA ALA A 165 -5.00 -0.90 14.25
C ALA A 165 -3.54 -0.62 14.61
N LEU A 166 -3.11 0.64 14.66
CA LEU A 166 -1.74 1.02 15.00
C LEU A 166 -1.42 0.72 16.47
N SER A 167 -2.37 0.95 17.40
CA SER A 167 -2.24 0.58 18.80
C SER A 167 -2.06 -0.94 18.95
N LEU A 168 -2.91 -1.75 18.31
CA LEU A 168 -2.80 -3.20 18.28
C LEU A 168 -1.45 -3.68 17.72
N ALA A 169 -0.99 -3.09 16.64
CA ALA A 169 0.30 -3.44 16.03
C ALA A 169 1.48 -3.18 16.96
N GLY A 170 1.45 -2.10 17.71
CA GLY A 170 2.46 -1.79 18.74
C GLY A 170 2.41 -2.78 19.89
N HIS A 171 1.21 -3.06 20.43
CA HIS A 171 0.98 -4.05 21.48
C HIS A 171 1.54 -5.43 21.09
N LEU A 172 1.25 -5.89 19.87
CA LEU A 172 1.75 -7.17 19.33
C LEU A 172 3.22 -7.12 18.88
N LYS A 173 3.88 -5.97 18.94
CA LYS A 173 5.27 -5.74 18.52
C LYS A 173 5.55 -6.26 17.11
N LEU A 174 4.68 -5.94 16.14
CA LEU A 174 4.76 -6.41 14.76
C LEU A 174 5.95 -5.77 14.01
N LYS A 175 7.14 -6.21 14.32
CA LYS A 175 8.43 -5.63 13.85
C LYS A 175 8.63 -5.64 12.33
N ASN A 176 7.89 -6.45 11.60
CA ASN A 176 7.93 -6.52 10.14
C ASN A 176 6.94 -5.57 9.46
N LEU A 177 6.19 -4.76 10.23
CA LEU A 177 5.32 -3.70 9.73
C LEU A 177 6.06 -2.36 9.71
N ILE A 178 6.07 -1.71 8.53
CA ILE A 178 6.71 -0.41 8.31
C ILE A 178 5.70 0.51 7.65
N LEU A 179 5.32 1.56 8.35
CA LEU A 179 4.47 2.64 7.84
C LEU A 179 5.34 3.73 7.22
N LEU A 180 5.03 4.09 5.98
CA LEU A 180 5.56 5.26 5.28
C LEU A 180 4.46 6.34 5.33
N PHE A 181 4.64 7.31 6.18
CA PHE A 181 3.68 8.40 6.36
C PHE A 181 4.04 9.57 5.45
N ASP A 182 3.18 9.86 4.47
CA ASP A 182 3.26 11.05 3.62
C ASP A 182 2.80 12.27 4.44
N ASN A 183 3.74 12.87 5.16
CA ASN A 183 3.52 14.03 6.01
C ASN A 183 3.71 15.29 5.17
N ASN A 184 2.69 15.65 4.40
CA ASN A 184 2.71 16.83 3.54
C ASN A 184 1.85 17.98 4.07
N SER A 185 1.15 17.76 5.19
CA SER A 185 0.32 18.76 5.90
C SER A 185 -0.86 19.29 5.09
N ILE A 186 -1.31 18.57 4.04
CA ILE A 186 -2.42 18.97 3.17
C ILE A 186 -3.46 17.86 3.07
N SER A 187 -4.71 18.22 3.27
CA SER A 187 -5.89 17.42 2.96
C SER A 187 -6.58 17.96 1.68
N ILE A 188 -7.70 17.35 1.29
CA ILE A 188 -8.47 17.83 0.12
C ILE A 188 -9.07 19.22 0.36
N ASP A 189 -9.43 19.51 1.60
CA ASP A 189 -10.11 20.77 1.98
C ASP A 189 -9.14 21.87 2.44
N GLY A 190 -7.83 21.56 2.54
CA GLY A 190 -6.84 22.54 2.97
C GLY A 190 -5.75 22.00 3.89
N PRO A 191 -5.11 22.86 4.68
CA PRO A 191 -4.10 22.46 5.64
C PRO A 191 -4.65 21.54 6.73
N THR A 192 -3.88 20.51 7.11
CA THR A 192 -4.32 19.51 8.10
C THR A 192 -4.57 20.10 9.50
N ASN A 193 -3.96 21.23 9.84
CA ASN A 193 -4.17 21.92 11.13
C ASN A 193 -5.59 22.47 11.32
N LEU A 194 -6.42 22.47 10.26
CA LEU A 194 -7.86 22.78 10.38
C LEU A 194 -8.62 21.66 11.13
N ALA A 195 -8.13 20.42 11.07
CA ALA A 195 -8.82 19.25 11.57
C ALA A 195 -8.05 18.47 12.64
N VAL A 196 -6.72 18.59 12.70
CA VAL A 196 -5.89 17.80 13.62
C VAL A 196 -4.72 18.63 14.18
N SER A 197 -4.48 18.45 15.48
CA SER A 197 -3.35 19.04 16.21
C SER A 197 -2.44 18.01 16.87
N ASP A 198 -2.52 16.74 16.42
CA ASP A 198 -1.78 15.64 17.00
C ASP A 198 -0.26 15.80 16.85
N ASN A 199 0.45 15.46 17.91
CA ASN A 199 1.89 15.22 17.81
C ASN A 199 2.13 13.77 17.43
N PHE A 200 2.35 13.50 16.15
CA PHE A 200 2.55 12.13 15.63
C PHE A 200 3.69 11.39 16.32
N LYS A 201 4.80 12.05 16.65
CA LYS A 201 5.91 11.42 17.37
C LYS A 201 5.47 10.91 18.75
N LYS A 202 4.77 11.75 19.54
CA LYS A 202 4.23 11.33 20.83
C LYS A 202 3.22 10.21 20.68
N ARG A 203 2.32 10.31 19.69
CA ARG A 203 1.29 9.32 19.39
C ARG A 203 1.90 7.95 19.04
N PHE A 204 2.84 7.88 18.11
CA PHE A 204 3.48 6.61 17.74
C PHE A 204 4.34 6.04 18.87
N ASN A 205 5.03 6.90 19.63
CA ASN A 205 5.79 6.46 20.81
C ASN A 205 4.88 5.84 21.88
N SER A 206 3.69 6.43 22.13
CA SER A 206 2.71 5.86 23.07
C SER A 206 2.16 4.51 22.63
N TYR A 207 2.07 4.26 21.32
CA TYR A 207 1.73 2.95 20.78
C TYR A 207 2.90 1.93 20.82
N GLY A 208 4.10 2.33 21.26
CA GLY A 208 5.26 1.45 21.29
C GLY A 208 5.94 1.26 19.92
N TRP A 209 5.77 2.20 19.00
CA TRP A 209 6.40 2.19 17.68
C TRP A 209 7.77 2.90 17.69
N ASN A 210 8.66 2.46 16.81
CA ASN A 210 9.86 3.21 16.44
C ASN A 210 9.48 4.31 15.43
N TYR A 211 9.56 5.58 15.84
CA TYR A 211 9.21 6.72 14.99
C TYR A 211 10.47 7.42 14.45
N ILE A 212 10.50 7.64 13.14
CA ILE A 212 11.63 8.26 12.44
C ILE A 212 11.09 9.38 11.55
N GLU A 213 11.64 10.58 11.67
CA GLU A 213 11.32 11.72 10.80
C GLU A 213 12.43 11.94 9.78
N ILE A 214 12.04 12.20 8.52
CA ILE A 214 12.96 12.46 7.42
C ILE A 214 12.41 13.52 6.46
N ASP A 215 13.32 14.14 5.72
CA ASP A 215 12.99 14.80 4.46
C ASP A 215 12.72 13.72 3.40
N GLY A 216 11.46 13.65 2.94
CA GLY A 216 10.97 12.67 1.95
C GLY A 216 11.53 12.89 0.54
N HIS A 217 12.28 13.98 0.31
CA HIS A 217 12.99 14.26 -0.93
C HIS A 217 14.51 14.05 -0.83
N ASN A 218 15.02 13.70 0.38
CA ASN A 218 16.44 13.42 0.61
C ASN A 218 16.72 11.92 0.54
N GLU A 219 17.36 11.49 -0.54
CA GLU A 219 17.71 10.09 -0.82
C GLU A 219 18.44 9.39 0.34
N LYS A 220 19.44 10.06 0.92
CA LYS A 220 20.27 9.48 2.00
C LYS A 220 19.45 9.28 3.27
N GLN A 221 18.57 10.24 3.60
CA GLN A 221 17.68 10.12 4.76
C GLN A 221 16.66 8.99 4.55
N ILE A 222 16.01 8.91 3.37
CA ILE A 222 15.07 7.83 3.03
C ILE A 222 15.76 6.47 3.15
N TYR A 223 16.94 6.30 2.53
CA TYR A 223 17.70 5.06 2.57
C TYR A 223 18.01 4.65 4.02
N ASN A 224 18.59 5.57 4.82
CA ASN A 224 18.98 5.27 6.19
C ASN A 224 17.77 4.97 7.11
N ALA A 225 16.65 5.68 6.94
CA ALA A 225 15.43 5.43 7.69
C ALA A 225 14.86 4.03 7.41
N LEU A 226 14.78 3.63 6.14
CA LEU A 226 14.38 2.28 5.75
C LEU A 226 15.34 1.21 6.32
N LYS A 227 16.66 1.45 6.26
CA LYS A 227 17.67 0.56 6.86
C LYS A 227 17.48 0.41 8.37
N LYS A 228 17.18 1.51 9.08
CA LYS A 228 16.92 1.51 10.53
C LYS A 228 15.62 0.78 10.86
N ALA A 229 14.54 1.07 10.12
CA ALA A 229 13.24 0.43 10.31
C ALA A 229 13.30 -1.09 10.11
N GLN A 230 14.06 -1.57 9.12
CA GLN A 230 14.24 -3.02 8.90
C GLN A 230 14.91 -3.77 10.06
N LYS A 231 15.66 -3.07 10.91
CA LYS A 231 16.37 -3.65 12.07
C LYS A 231 15.60 -3.48 13.38
N SER A 232 14.49 -2.76 13.36
CA SER A 232 13.68 -2.51 14.55
C SER A 232 13.13 -3.80 15.15
N LYS A 233 12.97 -3.83 16.47
CA LYS A 233 12.32 -4.93 17.21
C LYS A 233 10.81 -4.69 17.41
N VAL A 234 10.32 -3.53 17.03
CA VAL A 234 8.93 -3.09 17.11
C VAL A 234 8.52 -2.52 15.75
N PRO A 235 7.22 -2.34 15.44
CA PRO A 235 6.82 -1.72 14.19
C PRO A 235 7.42 -0.32 14.04
N SER A 236 7.64 0.12 12.81
CA SER A 236 8.28 1.41 12.54
C SER A 236 7.39 2.32 11.71
N ALA A 237 7.28 3.58 12.11
CA ALA A 237 6.67 4.65 11.35
C ALA A 237 7.76 5.62 10.86
N ILE A 238 7.85 5.80 9.55
CA ILE A 238 8.75 6.76 8.91
C ILE A 238 7.89 7.92 8.43
N SER A 239 7.93 9.03 9.15
CA SER A 239 7.30 10.29 8.73
C SER A 239 8.17 10.96 7.66
N CYS A 240 7.69 10.87 6.43
CA CYS A 240 8.34 11.45 5.27
C CYS A 240 7.77 12.86 5.05
N LYS A 241 8.50 13.90 5.45
CA LYS A 241 8.11 15.26 5.14
C LYS A 241 8.25 15.48 3.64
N THR A 242 7.12 15.60 2.95
CA THR A 242 7.08 15.76 1.50
C THR A 242 6.38 17.06 1.11
N THR A 243 6.36 17.34 -0.18
CA THR A 243 5.57 18.42 -0.75
C THR A 243 4.55 17.82 -1.71
N ILE A 244 3.27 17.93 -1.39
CA ILE A 244 2.21 17.52 -2.31
C ILE A 244 2.36 18.24 -3.64
N GLY A 245 2.21 17.53 -4.76
CA GLY A 245 2.43 18.14 -6.08
C GLY A 245 3.87 18.57 -6.35
N TYR A 246 4.85 17.87 -5.77
CA TYR A 246 6.28 18.18 -5.91
C TYR A 246 6.70 18.39 -7.36
N GLY A 247 7.34 19.52 -7.62
CA GLY A 247 7.78 19.91 -8.96
C GLY A 247 6.83 20.87 -9.69
N SER A 248 5.60 21.04 -9.21
CA SER A 248 4.68 22.06 -9.76
C SER A 248 5.11 23.45 -9.29
N PRO A 249 5.37 24.40 -10.20
CA PRO A 249 5.75 25.76 -9.82
C PRO A 249 4.67 26.51 -9.04
N ASN A 250 3.40 26.40 -9.46
CA ASN A 250 2.31 27.23 -8.94
C ASN A 250 1.39 26.49 -7.98
N LYS A 251 1.34 25.13 -8.03
CA LYS A 251 0.36 24.32 -7.28
C LYS A 251 0.99 23.46 -6.18
N SER A 252 2.32 23.30 -6.13
CA SER A 252 2.95 22.48 -5.10
C SER A 252 2.68 23.03 -3.69
N GLY A 253 2.41 22.14 -2.73
CA GLY A 253 2.05 22.50 -1.36
C GLY A 253 0.63 23.04 -1.15
N LYS A 254 -0.23 22.96 -2.16
CA LYS A 254 -1.61 23.47 -2.11
C LYS A 254 -2.63 22.33 -2.22
N ALA A 255 -3.81 22.50 -1.59
CA ALA A 255 -4.93 21.58 -1.70
C ALA A 255 -5.42 21.38 -3.15
N SER A 256 -5.29 22.38 -4.00
CA SER A 256 -5.71 22.33 -5.41
C SER A 256 -5.01 21.27 -6.26
N VAL A 257 -3.89 20.68 -5.79
CA VAL A 257 -3.20 19.58 -6.48
C VAL A 257 -3.54 18.22 -5.88
N HIS A 258 -4.32 18.20 -4.80
CA HIS A 258 -4.66 16.95 -4.11
C HIS A 258 -5.46 16.02 -5.01
N GLY A 259 -6.63 16.44 -5.48
CA GLY A 259 -7.63 15.60 -6.15
C GLY A 259 -8.08 16.10 -7.54
N SER A 260 -7.27 16.91 -8.22
CA SER A 260 -7.60 17.47 -9.51
C SER A 260 -6.41 17.43 -10.47
N PRO A 261 -6.66 17.37 -11.80
CA PRO A 261 -5.61 17.55 -12.80
C PRO A 261 -4.86 18.88 -12.61
N LEU A 262 -3.60 18.89 -12.99
CA LEU A 262 -2.78 20.11 -12.93
C LEU A 262 -3.22 21.16 -13.96
N GLY A 263 -3.72 20.69 -15.11
CA GLY A 263 -3.99 21.48 -16.30
C GLY A 263 -2.75 21.60 -17.20
N LYS A 264 -2.99 21.74 -18.50
CA LYS A 264 -1.96 21.66 -19.55
C LYS A 264 -0.79 22.63 -19.34
N ASP A 265 -1.09 23.87 -18.94
CA ASP A 265 -0.05 24.90 -18.73
C ASP A 265 0.83 24.54 -17.55
N GLU A 266 0.24 24.13 -16.44
CA GLU A 266 1.01 23.73 -15.26
C GLU A 266 1.85 22.47 -15.52
N VAL A 267 1.31 21.48 -16.25
CA VAL A 267 2.07 20.30 -16.68
C VAL A 267 3.30 20.70 -17.50
N SER A 268 3.17 21.66 -18.41
CA SER A 268 4.31 22.18 -19.21
C SER A 268 5.37 22.80 -18.30
N LEU A 269 4.96 23.57 -17.29
CA LEU A 269 5.86 24.16 -16.31
C LEU A 269 6.56 23.10 -15.45
N VAL A 270 5.83 22.05 -15.01
CA VAL A 270 6.41 20.90 -14.30
C VAL A 270 7.48 20.21 -15.14
N ARG A 271 7.18 19.92 -16.43
CA ARG A 271 8.14 19.32 -17.35
C ARG A 271 9.42 20.16 -17.46
N LYS A 272 9.28 21.46 -17.63
CA LYS A 272 10.41 22.40 -17.68
C LYS A 272 11.21 22.40 -16.39
N LYS A 273 10.56 22.51 -15.21
CA LYS A 273 11.21 22.57 -13.89
C LYS A 273 11.96 21.26 -13.56
N LEU A 274 11.35 20.11 -13.87
CA LEU A 274 11.95 18.80 -13.61
C LEU A 274 12.87 18.31 -14.76
N LYS A 275 13.07 19.11 -15.80
CA LYS A 275 13.88 18.81 -16.99
C LYS A 275 13.46 17.48 -17.64
N TRP A 276 12.14 17.30 -17.84
CA TRP A 276 11.56 16.11 -18.45
C TRP A 276 10.98 16.42 -19.83
N ASN A 277 11.83 16.41 -20.84
CA ASN A 277 11.53 16.85 -22.21
C ASN A 277 10.98 15.70 -23.09
N TYR A 278 10.10 14.88 -22.55
CA TYR A 278 9.49 13.73 -23.23
C TYR A 278 7.99 13.93 -23.40
N LYS A 279 7.41 13.32 -24.42
CA LYS A 279 5.97 13.37 -24.68
C LYS A 279 5.17 12.69 -23.55
N PRO A 280 3.87 12.96 -23.42
CA PRO A 280 3.02 12.24 -22.47
C PRO A 280 3.13 10.72 -22.66
N PHE A 281 3.27 10.00 -21.53
CA PHE A 281 3.46 8.54 -21.45
C PHE A 281 4.76 8.02 -22.06
N GLU A 282 5.66 8.87 -22.48
CA GLU A 282 6.99 8.47 -22.96
C GLU A 282 7.97 8.41 -21.79
N ILE A 283 8.57 7.22 -21.61
CA ILE A 283 9.63 6.99 -20.62
C ILE A 283 10.95 6.75 -21.37
N PRO A 284 12.00 7.52 -21.11
CA PRO A 284 13.29 7.31 -21.75
C PRO A 284 13.79 5.88 -21.60
N LYS A 285 14.29 5.29 -22.66
CA LYS A 285 14.77 3.90 -22.68
C LYS A 285 15.72 3.60 -21.52
N LYS A 286 16.68 4.47 -21.24
CA LYS A 286 17.63 4.31 -20.12
C LYS A 286 16.93 4.20 -18.76
N ILE A 287 15.90 4.99 -18.52
CA ILE A 287 15.12 4.97 -17.27
C ILE A 287 14.25 3.72 -17.20
N MET A 288 13.58 3.36 -18.30
CA MET A 288 12.80 2.14 -18.38
C MET A 288 13.66 0.88 -18.16
N ASP A 289 14.83 0.82 -18.78
CA ASP A 289 15.77 -0.32 -18.64
C ASP A 289 16.26 -0.44 -17.20
N GLU A 290 16.51 0.68 -16.52
CA GLU A 290 16.92 0.65 -15.10
C GLU A 290 15.78 0.16 -14.20
N TRP A 291 14.53 0.59 -14.41
CA TRP A 291 13.37 0.05 -13.70
C TRP A 291 13.17 -1.45 -13.95
N LYS A 292 13.31 -1.90 -15.19
CA LYS A 292 13.25 -3.31 -15.53
C LYS A 292 14.37 -4.13 -14.89
N LYS A 293 15.58 -3.55 -14.77
CA LYS A 293 16.71 -4.19 -14.04
C LYS A 293 16.35 -4.37 -12.56
N ILE A 294 15.72 -3.37 -11.93
CA ILE A 294 15.24 -3.48 -10.54
C ILE A 294 14.27 -4.67 -10.41
N GLY A 295 13.26 -4.78 -11.28
CA GLY A 295 12.32 -5.89 -11.29
C GLY A 295 12.98 -7.24 -11.54
N LYS A 296 13.92 -7.33 -12.51
CA LYS A 296 14.69 -8.55 -12.80
C LYS A 296 15.54 -8.98 -11.61
N LYS A 297 16.27 -8.05 -10.98
CA LYS A 297 17.06 -8.33 -9.77
C LYS A 297 16.21 -8.80 -8.61
N ALA A 298 15.02 -8.23 -8.44
CA ALA A 298 14.05 -8.65 -7.43
C ALA A 298 13.56 -10.08 -7.69
N SER A 299 13.27 -10.44 -8.95
CA SER A 299 12.84 -11.79 -9.35
C SER A 299 13.90 -12.87 -9.05
N GLN A 300 15.18 -12.57 -9.23
CA GLN A 300 16.28 -13.50 -8.98
C GLN A 300 16.45 -13.86 -7.50
N LYS A 301 16.01 -13.02 -6.59
CA LYS A 301 16.10 -13.24 -5.14
C LYS A 301 14.96 -14.11 -4.58
N SER A 302 13.99 -14.48 -5.41
CA SER A 302 12.85 -15.27 -4.96
C SER A 302 13.17 -16.77 -4.99
N GLU A 303 13.15 -17.42 -3.83
CA GLU A 303 13.16 -18.89 -3.75
C GLU A 303 11.76 -19.43 -3.96
N ASN A 304 11.56 -20.26 -4.97
CA ASN A 304 10.28 -20.92 -5.26
C ASN A 304 10.08 -22.16 -4.38
N LYS A 305 9.93 -21.99 -3.07
CA LYS A 305 9.40 -23.08 -2.25
C LYS A 305 7.88 -23.12 -2.46
N LYS A 306 7.41 -24.17 -3.12
CA LYS A 306 5.97 -24.44 -3.26
C LYS A 306 5.42 -24.81 -1.88
N ILE A 307 4.63 -23.91 -1.30
CA ILE A 307 3.81 -24.24 -0.14
C ILE A 307 2.48 -24.76 -0.68
N LYS A 308 2.03 -25.90 -0.16
CA LYS A 308 0.71 -26.44 -0.49
C LYS A 308 -0.34 -25.41 -0.07
N LYS A 309 -0.97 -24.74 -1.00
CA LYS A 309 -2.11 -23.86 -0.74
C LYS A 309 -3.32 -24.73 -0.51
N ASN A 310 -4.15 -24.39 0.48
CA ASN A 310 -5.48 -24.96 0.53
C ASN A 310 -6.18 -24.66 -0.78
N ASP A 311 -6.71 -25.70 -1.42
CA ASP A 311 -7.42 -25.55 -2.68
C ASP A 311 -8.68 -24.71 -2.42
N SER A 312 -8.85 -23.62 -3.17
CA SER A 312 -10.05 -22.79 -3.13
C SER A 312 -11.34 -23.61 -3.33
N LYS A 313 -11.24 -24.75 -4.04
CA LYS A 313 -12.33 -25.72 -4.21
C LYS A 313 -12.72 -26.40 -2.89
N ILE A 314 -11.73 -26.68 -2.03
CA ILE A 314 -11.99 -27.28 -0.69
C ILE A 314 -12.76 -26.27 0.17
N VAL A 315 -12.30 -25.01 0.22
CA VAL A 315 -12.98 -23.95 0.96
C VAL A 315 -14.41 -23.73 0.44
N SER A 316 -14.58 -23.66 -0.88
CA SER A 316 -15.92 -23.53 -1.50
C SER A 316 -16.84 -24.70 -1.19
N LYS A 317 -16.29 -25.94 -1.15
CA LYS A 317 -17.05 -27.14 -0.76
C LYS A 317 -17.52 -27.07 0.70
N ILE A 318 -16.62 -26.67 1.60
CA ILE A 318 -16.93 -26.50 3.01
C ILE A 318 -18.05 -25.47 3.19
N ILE A 319 -17.94 -24.31 2.57
CA ILE A 319 -18.96 -23.25 2.65
C ILE A 319 -20.32 -23.74 2.13
N LYS A 320 -20.34 -24.47 1.00
CA LYS A 320 -21.58 -25.04 0.46
C LYS A 320 -22.22 -26.04 1.40
N GLN A 321 -21.42 -26.90 2.04
CA GLN A 321 -21.92 -27.87 3.03
C GLN A 321 -22.52 -27.18 4.26
N GLU A 322 -21.83 -26.19 4.82
CA GLU A 322 -22.32 -25.42 5.96
C GLU A 322 -23.62 -24.67 5.64
N LYS A 323 -23.67 -24.05 4.46
CA LYS A 323 -24.91 -23.38 3.98
C LYS A 323 -26.08 -24.37 3.91
N HIS A 324 -25.86 -25.59 3.39
CA HIS A 324 -26.90 -26.61 3.29
C HIS A 324 -27.38 -27.07 4.67
N ILE A 325 -26.47 -27.30 5.61
CA ILE A 325 -26.82 -27.68 7.00
C ILE A 325 -27.63 -26.56 7.67
N TYR A 326 -27.18 -25.30 7.50
CA TYR A 326 -27.86 -24.15 8.07
C TYR A 326 -29.29 -23.96 7.52
N LEU A 327 -29.45 -24.11 6.21
CA LEU A 327 -30.76 -24.00 5.56
C LEU A 327 -31.76 -25.10 5.99
N LYS A 328 -31.28 -26.28 6.36
CA LYS A 328 -32.13 -27.37 6.88
C LYS A 328 -32.62 -27.11 8.31
N SER A 329 -31.83 -26.41 9.12
CA SER A 329 -32.19 -26.17 10.53
C SER A 329 -33.17 -25.01 10.72
N MET A 330 -33.19 -24.03 9.83
CA MET A 330 -34.06 -22.83 9.76
C MET A 330 -34.61 -22.32 11.09
N GLU A 331 -33.79 -22.39 12.14
CA GLU A 331 -34.15 -21.98 13.50
C GLU A 331 -34.14 -20.46 13.62
N ALA A 332 -35.20 -19.86 14.13
CA ALA A 332 -35.24 -18.44 14.43
C ALA A 332 -34.25 -18.09 15.54
N MET A 333 -33.30 -17.23 15.27
CA MET A 333 -32.29 -16.82 16.24
C MET A 333 -31.76 -15.41 15.99
N ALA A 334 -31.14 -14.82 17.00
CA ALA A 334 -30.46 -13.55 16.85
C ALA A 334 -29.29 -13.68 15.84
N THR A 335 -29.07 -12.64 15.05
CA THR A 335 -28.03 -12.64 14.01
C THR A 335 -26.61 -12.96 14.54
N ARG A 336 -26.27 -12.51 15.77
CA ARG A 336 -25.04 -12.87 16.44
C ARG A 336 -24.91 -14.38 16.70
N LYS A 337 -25.99 -15.08 17.02
CA LYS A 337 -26.04 -16.56 17.22
C LYS A 337 -25.84 -17.29 15.88
N SER A 338 -26.47 -16.79 14.84
CA SER A 338 -26.25 -17.28 13.47
C SER A 338 -24.79 -17.15 13.05
N SER A 339 -24.20 -15.99 13.25
CA SER A 339 -22.77 -15.75 13.00
C SER A 339 -21.88 -16.72 13.79
N GLN A 340 -22.14 -16.89 15.11
CA GLN A 340 -21.40 -17.82 15.96
C GLN A 340 -21.45 -19.27 15.46
N LYS A 341 -22.65 -19.78 15.08
CA LYS A 341 -22.78 -21.14 14.55
C LYS A 341 -21.90 -21.35 13.30
N ILE A 342 -21.92 -20.40 12.37
CA ILE A 342 -21.12 -20.47 11.16
C ILE A 342 -19.63 -20.34 11.49
N LEU A 343 -19.20 -19.38 12.31
CA LEU A 343 -17.79 -19.21 12.70
C LEU A 343 -17.25 -20.47 13.40
N ASN A 344 -18.00 -21.05 14.34
CA ASN A 344 -17.60 -22.27 15.03
C ASN A 344 -17.42 -23.48 14.10
N SER A 345 -18.17 -23.54 13.02
CA SER A 345 -18.02 -24.58 12.02
C SER A 345 -16.85 -24.31 11.08
N LEU A 346 -16.71 -23.08 10.57
CA LEU A 346 -15.67 -22.73 9.62
C LEU A 346 -14.28 -22.76 10.24
N THR A 347 -14.09 -22.23 11.46
CA THR A 347 -12.76 -22.15 12.11
C THR A 347 -12.19 -23.54 12.43
N LYS A 348 -13.04 -24.54 12.67
CA LYS A 348 -12.59 -25.94 12.84
C LYS A 348 -12.08 -26.57 11.56
N LYS A 349 -12.57 -26.13 10.39
CA LYS A 349 -12.27 -26.71 9.07
C LYS A 349 -11.28 -25.87 8.28
N ILE A 350 -11.16 -24.58 8.59
CA ILE A 350 -10.31 -23.61 7.89
C ILE A 350 -9.39 -22.93 8.95
N PRO A 351 -8.28 -23.57 9.31
CA PRO A 351 -7.39 -23.05 10.36
C PRO A 351 -6.66 -21.74 9.99
N GLU A 352 -6.80 -21.30 8.74
CA GLU A 352 -6.31 -20.01 8.27
C GLU A 352 -7.30 -18.87 8.55
N LEU A 353 -8.56 -19.18 8.89
CA LEU A 353 -9.56 -18.20 9.29
C LEU A 353 -9.31 -17.78 10.74
N ILE A 354 -8.85 -16.55 10.92
CA ILE A 354 -8.53 -15.97 12.22
C ILE A 354 -9.33 -14.70 12.38
N GLY A 355 -9.90 -14.51 13.53
CA GLY A 355 -10.66 -13.33 13.90
C GLY A 355 -10.74 -13.16 15.40
N GLY A 356 -11.50 -12.19 15.84
CA GLY A 356 -11.70 -11.90 17.25
C GLY A 356 -12.53 -10.64 17.45
N SER A 357 -12.70 -10.29 18.71
CA SER A 357 -13.33 -9.06 19.16
C SER A 357 -12.40 -8.33 20.12
N ALA A 358 -12.43 -7.00 20.12
CA ALA A 358 -11.60 -6.19 21.00
C ALA A 358 -11.98 -6.37 22.48
N ASP A 359 -13.29 -6.37 22.80
CA ASP A 359 -13.78 -6.43 24.17
C ASP A 359 -15.12 -7.17 24.30
N LEU A 360 -15.85 -7.35 23.22
CA LEU A 360 -17.25 -7.79 23.21
C LEU A 360 -17.42 -9.24 22.72
N ALA A 361 -16.45 -10.13 22.91
CA ALA A 361 -16.55 -11.53 22.45
C ALA A 361 -17.83 -12.22 22.93
N GLY A 362 -18.23 -12.04 24.19
CA GLY A 362 -19.47 -12.57 24.75
C GLY A 362 -20.74 -11.99 24.14
N SER A 363 -20.71 -10.72 23.70
CA SER A 363 -21.87 -10.05 23.05
C SER A 363 -21.94 -10.30 21.56
N ASN A 364 -20.78 -10.35 20.88
CA ASN A 364 -20.67 -10.61 19.45
C ASN A 364 -20.68 -12.12 19.13
N ASN A 365 -20.38 -12.95 20.12
CA ASN A 365 -20.21 -14.39 19.99
C ASN A 365 -19.09 -14.77 18.99
N THR A 366 -17.94 -14.07 19.10
CA THR A 366 -16.74 -14.32 18.27
C THR A 366 -15.56 -14.80 19.10
#